data_820fabf785ff72213a976b476c6e6a02
#
_entry.id   820fabf785ff72213a976b476c6e6a02
#
_cell.length_a   1.000
_cell.length_b   1.000
_cell.length_c   1.000
_cell.angle_alpha   90.00
_cell.angle_beta   90.00
_cell.angle_gamma   90.00
#
_symmetry.space_group_name_H-M   'P 1'
#
loop_
_entity.id
_entity.type
_entity.pdbx_description
1 polymer ?
#
loop_
_entity_poly.entity_id
_entity_poly.type
_entity_poly.pdbx_seq_one_letter_code
_entity_poly.pdbx_strand_id
1 'polypeptide(L)'
;MSGKKKALVISAHAADFVWRCGGAIALHQKLGYEVTVVCLSFAEKGESAKLWKQDGMTLEKVKSIRKKEAENAAKELNVHDLIFLDLGDYPLKLGAKEELMLVDIIRRVQPQFMFTHSKYDQYNTDHMYTTEFVLKCRMIAQAWGHNP
;
A
#
# COMPACT_ATOMS: atom_id res chain seq x y z
N MET A 1 12.69 27.46 1.66
CA MET A 1 13.17 26.29 0.90
C MET A 1 11.95 25.44 0.57
N SER A 2 11.54 25.37 -0.69
CA SER A 2 10.41 24.48 -1.08
C SER A 2 10.89 23.03 -0.94
N GLY A 3 10.43 22.34 0.11
CA GLY A 3 10.69 20.92 0.27
C GLY A 3 10.14 20.15 -0.93
N LYS A 4 10.71 18.98 -1.24
CA LYS A 4 10.22 18.11 -2.30
C LYS A 4 8.75 17.77 -2.08
N LYS A 5 7.98 17.82 -3.15
CA LYS A 5 6.56 17.40 -3.12
C LYS A 5 6.48 15.91 -2.95
N LYS A 6 5.58 15.42 -2.08
CA LYS A 6 5.46 14.00 -1.75
C LYS A 6 4.02 13.52 -1.85
N ALA A 7 3.85 12.33 -2.39
CA ALA A 7 2.58 11.63 -2.42
C ALA A 7 2.73 10.23 -1.83
N LEU A 8 1.68 9.72 -1.19
CA LEU A 8 1.65 8.41 -0.57
C LEU A 8 0.47 7.61 -1.13
N VAL A 9 0.76 6.42 -1.65
CA VAL A 9 -0.24 5.47 -2.13
C VAL A 9 -0.32 4.32 -1.14
N ILE A 10 -1.49 3.97 -0.66
CA ILE A 10 -1.71 2.83 0.22
C ILE A 10 -2.66 1.86 -0.47
N SER A 11 -2.17 0.66 -0.75
CA SER A 11 -2.90 -0.43 -1.41
C SER A 11 -3.15 -1.58 -0.45
N ALA A 12 -4.31 -2.22 -0.57
CA ALA A 12 -4.59 -3.47 0.15
C ALA A 12 -3.64 -4.58 -0.28
N HIS A 13 -3.44 -4.74 -1.58
CA HIS A 13 -2.67 -5.83 -2.18
C HIS A 13 -1.56 -5.32 -3.10
N ALA A 14 -0.57 -6.17 -3.36
CA ALA A 14 0.66 -5.82 -4.09
C ALA A 14 0.44 -5.35 -5.54
N ALA A 15 -0.67 -5.73 -6.19
CA ALA A 15 -0.94 -5.34 -7.58
C ALA A 15 -1.81 -4.08 -7.71
N ASP A 16 -2.51 -3.67 -6.65
CA ASP A 16 -3.49 -2.58 -6.71
C ASP A 16 -2.89 -1.24 -7.11
N PHE A 17 -1.69 -0.91 -6.63
CA PHE A 17 -1.05 0.37 -6.98
C PHE A 17 -0.79 0.48 -8.48
N VAL A 18 -0.61 -0.63 -9.19
CA VAL A 18 -0.46 -0.66 -10.65
C VAL A 18 -1.82 -0.51 -11.33
N TRP A 19 -2.75 -1.42 -11.02
CA TRP A 19 -4.02 -1.51 -11.71
C TRP A 19 -4.97 -0.34 -11.43
N ARG A 20 -4.97 0.15 -10.20
CA ARG A 20 -5.93 1.15 -9.73
C ARG A 20 -5.35 2.54 -9.61
N CYS A 21 -4.04 2.67 -9.46
CA CYS A 21 -3.38 3.94 -9.18
C CYS A 21 -2.19 4.27 -10.10
N GLY A 22 -1.81 3.36 -11.03
CA GLY A 22 -0.63 3.53 -11.88
C GLY A 22 -0.64 4.83 -12.68
N GLY A 23 -1.78 5.22 -13.25
CA GLY A 23 -1.92 6.49 -13.96
C GLY A 23 -1.74 7.71 -13.04
N ALA A 24 -2.28 7.68 -11.83
CA ALA A 24 -2.09 8.76 -10.84
C ALA A 24 -0.63 8.83 -10.37
N ILE A 25 0.03 7.68 -10.15
CA ILE A 25 1.46 7.63 -9.81
C ILE A 25 2.28 8.28 -10.91
N ALA A 26 2.11 7.86 -12.16
CA ALA A 26 2.85 8.40 -13.31
C ALA A 26 2.63 9.90 -13.48
N LEU A 27 1.39 10.39 -13.31
CA LEU A 27 1.07 11.82 -13.38
C LEU A 27 1.80 12.61 -12.28
N HIS A 28 1.77 12.14 -11.03
CA HIS A 28 2.41 12.84 -9.90
C HIS A 28 3.93 12.83 -10.04
N GLN A 29 4.53 11.74 -10.52
CA GLN A 29 5.95 11.72 -10.88
C GLN A 29 6.29 12.79 -11.90
N LYS A 30 5.49 12.92 -12.96
CA LYS A 30 5.67 13.96 -13.99
C LYS A 30 5.52 15.36 -13.43
N LEU A 31 4.70 15.55 -12.39
CA LEU A 31 4.51 16.83 -11.68
C LEU A 31 5.59 17.09 -10.62
N GLY A 32 6.60 16.23 -10.52
CA GLY A 32 7.74 16.40 -9.61
C GLY A 32 7.49 15.92 -8.17
N TYR A 33 6.51 15.03 -7.96
CA TYR A 33 6.29 14.40 -6.66
C TYR A 33 7.20 13.18 -6.50
N GLU A 34 7.76 13.00 -5.31
CA GLU A 34 8.26 11.70 -4.86
C GLU A 34 7.08 10.87 -4.38
N VAL A 35 6.82 9.74 -5.04
CA VAL A 35 5.70 8.86 -4.70
C VAL A 35 6.20 7.66 -3.91
N THR A 36 5.72 7.51 -2.69
CA THR A 36 5.91 6.31 -1.87
C THR A 36 4.67 5.43 -1.98
N VAL A 37 4.87 4.13 -2.13
CA VAL A 37 3.80 3.12 -2.17
C VAL A 37 3.90 2.21 -0.96
N VAL A 38 2.80 2.00 -0.26
CA VAL A 38 2.66 1.02 0.82
C VAL A 38 1.67 -0.05 0.39
N CYS A 39 2.11 -1.29 0.36
CA CYS A 39 1.25 -2.46 0.16
C CYS A 39 1.01 -3.11 1.52
N LEU A 40 -0.26 -3.26 1.92
CA LEU A 40 -0.61 -3.87 3.20
C LEU A 40 -0.36 -5.38 3.18
N SER A 41 -0.51 -6.03 2.02
CA SER A 41 -0.24 -7.46 1.80
C SER A 41 0.55 -7.71 0.52
N PHE A 42 0.99 -8.95 0.33
CA PHE A 42 1.60 -9.40 -0.92
C PHE A 42 0.58 -9.91 -1.94
N ALA A 43 -0.72 -9.89 -1.65
CA ALA A 43 -1.76 -10.57 -2.44
C ALA A 43 -1.52 -12.10 -2.52
N GLU A 44 -1.04 -12.66 -1.44
CA GLU A 44 -0.53 -14.02 -1.40
C GLU A 44 -1.61 -15.10 -1.44
N LYS A 45 -2.87 -14.75 -1.14
CA LYS A 45 -4.00 -15.69 -1.15
C LYS A 45 -4.98 -15.40 -2.27
N GLY A 46 -5.71 -14.30 -2.21
CA GLY A 46 -6.84 -14.02 -3.09
C GLY A 46 -6.46 -13.87 -4.56
N GLU A 47 -5.37 -13.19 -4.85
CA GLU A 47 -4.95 -12.88 -6.22
C GLU A 47 -3.87 -13.82 -6.75
N SER A 48 -3.47 -14.84 -5.99
CA SER A 48 -2.37 -15.75 -6.33
C SER A 48 -2.82 -17.16 -6.71
N ALA A 49 -4.08 -17.33 -7.13
CA ALA A 49 -4.65 -18.65 -7.44
C ALA A 49 -3.85 -19.46 -8.48
N LYS A 50 -3.25 -18.81 -9.48
CA LYS A 50 -2.39 -19.49 -10.48
C LYS A 50 -1.10 -20.02 -9.87
N LEU A 51 -0.52 -19.32 -8.89
CA LEU A 51 0.69 -19.76 -8.20
C LEU A 51 0.38 -20.98 -7.32
N TRP A 52 -0.72 -20.93 -6.57
CA TRP A 52 -1.14 -22.01 -5.68
C TRP A 52 -1.47 -23.34 -6.38
N LYS A 53 -1.75 -23.30 -7.68
CA LYS A 53 -1.97 -24.51 -8.51
C LYS A 53 -0.67 -25.20 -8.94
N GLN A 54 0.48 -24.61 -8.66
CA GLN A 54 1.79 -25.19 -9.01
C GLN A 54 2.28 -26.11 -7.90
N ASP A 55 2.88 -27.22 -8.25
CA ASP A 55 3.41 -28.20 -7.29
C ASP A 55 4.54 -27.58 -6.43
N GLY A 56 4.53 -27.90 -5.14
CA GLY A 56 5.56 -27.46 -4.19
C GLY A 56 5.53 -25.96 -3.87
N MET A 57 4.42 -25.30 -4.12
CA MET A 57 4.23 -23.89 -3.73
C MET A 57 4.00 -23.78 -2.22
N THR A 58 4.65 -22.81 -1.58
CA THR A 58 4.47 -22.44 -0.17
C THR A 58 4.11 -20.98 -0.05
N LEU A 59 3.60 -20.57 1.12
CA LEU A 59 3.24 -19.17 1.38
C LEU A 59 4.43 -18.24 1.16
N GLU A 60 5.61 -18.61 1.63
CA GLU A 60 6.85 -17.83 1.49
C GLU A 60 7.25 -17.67 0.03
N LYS A 61 7.14 -18.76 -0.76
CA LYS A 61 7.41 -18.71 -2.20
C LYS A 61 6.44 -17.77 -2.91
N VAL A 62 5.13 -17.86 -2.62
CA VAL A 62 4.11 -16.97 -3.20
C VAL A 62 4.41 -15.53 -2.85
N LYS A 63 4.66 -15.20 -1.57
CA LYS A 63 5.02 -13.84 -1.13
C LYS A 63 6.26 -13.33 -1.85
N SER A 64 7.31 -14.16 -1.97
CA SER A 64 8.54 -13.79 -2.66
C SER A 64 8.31 -13.45 -4.13
N ILE A 65 7.51 -14.24 -4.84
CA ILE A 65 7.16 -14.00 -6.24
C ILE A 65 6.35 -12.69 -6.37
N ARG A 66 5.30 -12.53 -5.57
CA ARG A 66 4.45 -11.34 -5.59
C ARG A 66 5.23 -10.05 -5.24
N LYS A 67 6.13 -10.15 -4.26
CA LYS A 67 7.04 -9.06 -3.92
C LYS A 67 7.89 -8.67 -5.11
N LYS A 68 8.51 -9.63 -5.79
CA LYS A 68 9.37 -9.37 -6.95
C LYS A 68 8.62 -8.73 -8.11
N GLU A 69 7.40 -9.19 -8.37
CA GLU A 69 6.53 -8.59 -9.40
C GLU A 69 6.22 -7.12 -9.06
N ALA A 70 5.86 -6.83 -7.82
CA ALA A 70 5.58 -5.46 -7.38
C ALA A 70 6.83 -4.56 -7.40
N GLU A 71 8.00 -5.07 -7.01
CA GLU A 71 9.27 -4.34 -7.11
C GLU A 71 9.60 -3.97 -8.56
N ASN A 72 9.40 -4.90 -9.51
CA ASN A 72 9.60 -4.63 -10.92
C ASN A 72 8.63 -3.56 -11.43
N ALA A 73 7.34 -3.67 -11.08
CA ALA A 73 6.33 -2.68 -11.47
C ALA A 73 6.60 -1.29 -10.86
N ALA A 74 7.01 -1.23 -9.59
CA ALA A 74 7.39 0.01 -8.92
C ALA A 74 8.58 0.69 -9.61
N LYS A 75 9.56 -0.09 -10.06
CA LYS A 75 10.69 0.41 -10.84
C LYS A 75 10.26 1.04 -12.17
N GLU A 76 9.37 0.37 -12.91
CA GLU A 76 8.84 0.89 -14.18
C GLU A 76 8.03 2.17 -13.99
N LEU A 77 7.33 2.30 -12.85
CA LEU A 77 6.58 3.49 -12.47
C LEU A 77 7.44 4.57 -11.80
N ASN A 78 8.75 4.38 -11.66
CA ASN A 78 9.67 5.27 -10.93
C ASN A 78 9.19 5.58 -9.50
N VAL A 79 8.59 4.62 -8.81
CA VAL A 79 8.20 4.77 -7.41
C VAL A 79 9.45 5.03 -6.56
N HIS A 80 9.39 6.06 -5.70
CA HIS A 80 10.52 6.48 -4.88
C HIS A 80 10.84 5.45 -3.78
N ASP A 81 9.79 4.92 -3.13
CA ASP A 81 9.93 3.91 -2.08
C ASP A 81 8.74 2.96 -2.13
N LEU A 82 8.98 1.65 -1.99
CA LEU A 82 7.98 0.61 -1.96
C LEU A 82 8.09 -0.17 -0.63
N ILE A 83 7.05 -0.10 0.18
CA ILE A 83 7.00 -0.67 1.52
C ILE A 83 5.93 -1.75 1.59
N PHE A 84 6.27 -2.90 2.16
CA PHE A 84 5.31 -3.97 2.48
C PHE A 84 5.14 -4.06 3.99
N LEU A 85 3.89 -4.11 4.46
CA LEU A 85 3.59 -4.26 5.89
C LEU A 85 3.30 -5.71 6.28
N ASP A 86 3.01 -6.58 5.33
CA ASP A 86 2.74 -8.02 5.55
C ASP A 86 1.59 -8.27 6.56
N LEU A 87 0.50 -7.57 6.38
CA LEU A 87 -0.64 -7.62 7.30
C LEU A 87 -1.65 -8.74 6.99
N GLY A 88 -1.24 -9.71 6.20
CA GLY A 88 -2.10 -10.80 5.72
C GLY A 88 -2.91 -10.42 4.49
N ASP A 89 -3.68 -11.38 3.98
CA ASP A 89 -4.47 -11.25 2.77
C ASP A 89 -5.74 -12.09 2.94
N TYR A 90 -6.90 -11.48 2.70
CA TYR A 90 -8.21 -12.10 2.88
C TYR A 90 -8.32 -12.99 4.12
N PRO A 91 -8.41 -12.39 5.34
CA PRO A 91 -8.53 -10.95 5.62
C PRO A 91 -7.20 -10.27 5.94
N LEU A 92 -7.15 -8.95 5.74
CA LEU A 92 -6.13 -8.09 6.32
C LEU A 92 -6.26 -8.06 7.85
N LYS A 93 -5.13 -8.06 8.56
CA LYS A 93 -5.07 -7.92 10.01
C LYS A 93 -4.80 -6.45 10.34
N LEU A 94 -5.84 -5.72 10.72
CA LEU A 94 -5.80 -4.27 10.94
C LEU A 94 -6.15 -3.96 12.40
N GLY A 95 -5.15 -3.99 13.27
CA GLY A 95 -5.27 -3.68 14.69
C GLY A 95 -4.47 -2.43 15.10
N ALA A 96 -4.46 -2.11 16.37
CA ALA A 96 -3.80 -0.91 16.91
C ALA A 96 -2.29 -0.88 16.63
N LYS A 97 -1.62 -2.04 16.62
CA LYS A 97 -0.20 -2.14 16.27
C LYS A 97 0.05 -1.77 14.82
N GLU A 98 -0.77 -2.29 13.92
CA GLU A 98 -0.69 -2.06 12.48
C GLU A 98 -1.04 -0.59 12.14
N GLU A 99 -1.98 0.01 12.88
CA GLU A 99 -2.28 1.43 12.79
C GLU A 99 -1.04 2.29 13.06
N LEU A 100 -0.31 2.01 14.13
CA LEU A 100 0.91 2.75 14.46
C LEU A 100 2.01 2.58 13.39
N MET A 101 2.13 1.41 12.77
CA MET A 101 3.07 1.20 11.66
C MET A 101 2.77 2.15 10.49
N LEU A 102 1.51 2.29 10.10
CA LEU A 102 1.13 3.19 9.01
C LEU A 102 1.22 4.67 9.44
N VAL A 103 0.87 4.99 10.68
CA VAL A 103 1.01 6.34 11.27
C VAL A 103 2.46 6.82 11.18
N ASP A 104 3.43 5.97 11.53
CA ASP A 104 4.85 6.30 11.47
C ASP A 104 5.31 6.58 10.02
N ILE A 105 4.79 5.80 9.07
CA ILE A 105 5.08 6.04 7.64
C ILE A 105 4.49 7.39 7.19
N ILE A 106 3.24 7.69 7.54
CA ILE A 106 2.60 8.97 7.19
C ILE A 106 3.40 10.14 7.77
N ARG A 107 3.81 10.06 9.04
CA ARG A 107 4.62 11.09 9.71
C ARG A 107 6.00 11.26 9.08
N ARG A 108 6.65 10.18 8.68
CA ARG A 108 7.95 10.20 8.00
C ARG A 108 7.86 10.78 6.59
N VAL A 109 6.85 10.36 5.82
CA VAL A 109 6.67 10.81 4.43
C VAL A 109 6.17 12.24 4.38
N GLN A 110 5.26 12.64 5.24
CA GLN A 110 4.58 13.97 5.23
C GLN A 110 3.98 14.29 3.85
N PRO A 111 3.08 13.45 3.32
CA PRO A 111 2.57 13.61 1.96
C PRO A 111 1.59 14.77 1.84
N GLN A 112 1.62 15.51 0.71
CA GLN A 112 0.57 16.46 0.34
C GLN A 112 -0.68 15.77 -0.19
N PHE A 113 -0.52 14.59 -0.80
CA PHE A 113 -1.62 13.77 -1.31
C PHE A 113 -1.48 12.33 -0.84
N MET A 114 -2.61 11.74 -0.48
CA MET A 114 -2.72 10.31 -0.17
C MET A 114 -3.76 9.69 -1.09
N PHE A 115 -3.42 8.56 -1.67
CA PHE A 115 -4.30 7.76 -2.53
C PHE A 115 -4.53 6.41 -1.88
N THR A 116 -5.78 5.97 -1.86
CA THR A 116 -6.18 4.64 -1.41
C THR A 116 -7.43 4.20 -2.15
N HIS A 117 -8.03 3.10 -1.73
CA HIS A 117 -9.22 2.54 -2.36
C HIS A 117 -10.48 3.38 -2.14
N SER A 118 -11.55 3.02 -2.84
CA SER A 118 -12.89 3.55 -2.60
C SER A 118 -13.49 2.97 -1.31
N LYS A 119 -14.36 3.76 -0.65
CA LYS A 119 -15.20 3.27 0.46
C LYS A 119 -16.25 2.26 0.00
N TYR A 120 -16.52 2.20 -1.28
CA TYR A 120 -17.57 1.38 -1.89
C TYR A 120 -16.95 0.46 -2.94
N ASP A 121 -16.47 -0.69 -2.51
CA ASP A 121 -16.03 -1.77 -3.39
C ASP A 121 -16.81 -3.04 -3.05
N GLN A 122 -17.85 -3.32 -3.85
CA GLN A 122 -18.74 -4.47 -3.64
C GLN A 122 -18.03 -5.82 -3.84
N TYR A 123 -16.91 -5.83 -4.52
CA TYR A 123 -16.21 -7.04 -4.94
C TYR A 123 -15.01 -7.38 -4.06
N ASN A 124 -14.54 -6.41 -3.28
CA ASN A 124 -13.33 -6.58 -2.47
C ASN A 124 -13.44 -5.87 -1.12
N THR A 125 -13.76 -6.63 -0.08
CA THR A 125 -13.91 -6.11 1.28
C THR A 125 -12.61 -5.58 1.86
N ASP A 126 -11.46 -6.15 1.51
CA ASP A 126 -10.15 -5.66 1.97
C ASP A 126 -9.88 -4.24 1.48
N HIS A 127 -10.38 -3.85 0.30
CA HIS A 127 -10.27 -2.48 -0.19
C HIS A 127 -11.04 -1.48 0.69
N MET A 128 -12.27 -1.82 1.09
CA MET A 128 -13.06 -0.96 1.98
C MET A 128 -12.42 -0.84 3.36
N TYR A 129 -11.94 -1.95 3.94
CA TYR A 129 -11.24 -1.96 5.21
C TYR A 129 -9.93 -1.16 5.14
N THR A 130 -9.19 -1.27 4.04
CA THR A 130 -8.00 -0.45 3.79
C THR A 130 -8.34 1.04 3.82
N THR A 131 -9.44 1.44 3.20
CA THR A 131 -9.85 2.86 3.19
C THR A 131 -10.17 3.37 4.59
N GLU A 132 -10.94 2.62 5.38
CA GLU A 132 -11.25 2.97 6.77
C GLU A 132 -9.99 3.04 7.63
N PHE A 133 -9.11 2.07 7.48
CA PHE A 133 -7.81 2.01 8.16
C PHE A 133 -6.94 3.23 7.84
N VAL A 134 -6.82 3.59 6.56
CA VAL A 134 -6.03 4.76 6.11
C VAL A 134 -6.60 6.06 6.65
N LEU A 135 -7.92 6.24 6.61
CA LEU A 135 -8.57 7.44 7.17
C LEU A 135 -8.32 7.58 8.66
N LYS A 136 -8.40 6.49 9.42
CA LYS A 136 -8.10 6.46 10.86
C LYS A 136 -6.63 6.79 11.11
N CYS A 137 -5.70 6.13 10.41
CA CYS A 137 -4.26 6.37 10.56
C CYS A 137 -3.89 7.83 10.23
N ARG A 138 -4.50 8.42 9.20
CA ARG A 138 -4.31 9.83 8.87
C ARG A 138 -4.72 10.74 10.03
N MET A 139 -5.87 10.48 10.64
CA MET A 139 -6.33 11.26 11.80
C MET A 139 -5.36 11.15 12.98
N ILE A 140 -4.91 9.93 13.29
CA ILE A 140 -3.94 9.69 14.37
C ILE A 140 -2.60 10.39 14.07
N ALA A 141 -2.13 10.33 12.81
CA ALA A 141 -0.87 10.95 12.42
C ALA A 141 -0.84 12.47 12.65
N GLN A 142 -2.00 13.14 12.55
CA GLN A 142 -2.18 14.57 12.77
C GLN A 142 -2.45 14.93 14.24
N ALA A 143 -2.78 13.95 15.07
CA ALA A 143 -3.17 14.18 16.48
C ALA A 143 -1.93 14.20 17.38
N TRP A 144 -1.59 15.37 17.90
CA TRP A 144 -0.42 15.61 18.76
C TRP A 144 -0.38 14.75 20.04
N GLY A 145 -1.53 14.30 20.54
CA GLY A 145 -1.63 13.44 21.72
C GLY A 145 -1.26 11.97 21.47
N HIS A 146 -1.08 11.57 20.22
CA HIS A 146 -0.68 10.23 19.84
C HIS A 146 0.81 10.18 19.52
N ASN A 147 1.59 9.66 20.47
CA ASN A 147 3.03 9.45 20.33
C ASN A 147 3.76 10.72 19.83
N PRO A 148 3.83 11.75 20.67
CA PRO A 148 4.40 13.05 20.34
C PRO A 148 5.91 12.99 20.06
#